data_afb74e962bb28e58e32a49bc43c889cb
#
_entry.id   afb74e962bb28e58e32a49bc43c889cb
#
_cell.length_a   1.000
_cell.length_b   1.000
_cell.length_c   1.000
_cell.angle_alpha   90.00
_cell.angle_beta   90.00
_cell.angle_gamma   90.00
#
_symmetry.space_group_name_H-M   'P 1'
#
loop_
_entity.id
_entity.type
_entity.pdbx_description
1 polymer ?
#
loop_
_entity_poly.entity_id
_entity_poly.type
_entity_poly.pdbx_seq_one_letter_code
_entity_poly.pdbx_strand_id
1 'polypeptide(L)'
;IVMVENLLSVTRVQDGTLPLKKREEMLEEVAGDALLTTRRRFPDCHVDLELSEDILYLPMDPILVKQVMVNLLENAIRHSGDREHICMRLYRREDWAVTEVRDQGRGLSPEVLQAIRTGQPMPRSLSGDSTRGMGIGLSVCQSIIKAHGGFFAAENRRTGGAVFRFGLPAEG
;
A
#
# COMPACT_ATOMS: atom_id res chain seq x y z
N ILE A 1 17.28 -1.65 7.44
CA ILE A 1 16.82 -0.31 7.87
C ILE A 1 15.31 -0.18 7.72
N VAL A 2 14.75 -0.50 6.54
CA VAL A 2 13.29 -0.44 6.32
C VAL A 2 12.53 -1.45 7.18
N MET A 3 13.10 -2.63 7.44
CA MET A 3 12.51 -3.63 8.33
C MET A 3 12.37 -3.15 9.78
N VAL A 4 13.36 -2.41 10.29
CA VAL A 4 13.33 -1.88 11.67
C VAL A 4 12.27 -0.79 11.79
N GLU A 5 12.17 0.10 10.81
CA GLU A 5 11.13 1.14 10.77
C GLU A 5 9.73 0.53 10.70
N ASN A 6 9.53 -0.52 9.88
CA ASN A 6 8.27 -1.23 9.79
C ASN A 6 7.90 -1.91 11.12
N LEU A 7 8.87 -2.53 11.80
CA LEU A 7 8.66 -3.16 13.11
C LEU A 7 8.26 -2.14 14.18
N LEU A 8 8.93 -0.99 14.22
CA LEU A 8 8.61 0.09 15.14
C LEU A 8 7.20 0.64 14.89
N SER A 9 6.82 0.81 13.61
CA SER A 9 5.47 1.25 13.23
C SER A 9 4.42 0.23 13.60
N VAL A 10 4.65 -1.07 13.39
CA VAL A 10 3.75 -2.16 13.80
C VAL A 10 3.54 -2.14 15.31
N THR A 11 4.60 -2.05 16.08
CA THR A 11 4.52 -2.04 17.55
C THR A 11 3.69 -0.86 18.04
N ARG A 12 3.93 0.32 17.51
CA ARG A 12 3.20 1.54 17.89
C ARG A 12 1.72 1.47 17.52
N VAL A 13 1.39 0.89 16.38
CA VAL A 13 0.01 0.77 15.93
C VAL A 13 -0.73 -0.29 16.74
N GLN A 14 -0.10 -1.43 17.03
CA GLN A 14 -0.70 -2.48 17.85
C GLN A 14 -0.97 -2.02 19.28
N ASP A 15 -0.11 -1.18 19.83
CA ASP A 15 -0.27 -0.61 21.18
C ASP A 15 -1.27 0.55 21.22
N GLY A 16 -1.84 0.95 20.07
CA GLY A 16 -2.72 2.11 19.99
C GLY A 16 -2.03 3.43 20.31
N THR A 17 -0.70 3.44 20.32
CA THR A 17 0.13 4.58 20.71
C THR A 17 0.63 5.42 19.54
N LEU A 18 0.21 5.10 18.29
CA LEU A 18 0.61 5.85 17.10
C LEU A 18 -0.20 7.15 17.01
N PRO A 19 0.33 8.30 17.45
CA PRO A 19 -0.35 9.57 17.24
C PRO A 19 -0.24 9.94 15.76
N LEU A 20 -1.37 9.99 15.06
CA LEU A 20 -1.40 10.49 13.70
C LEU A 20 -1.18 12.00 13.70
N LYS A 21 -0.22 12.46 12.92
CA LYS A 21 0.01 13.87 12.66
C LYS A 21 -0.67 14.25 11.35
N LYS A 22 -1.99 14.30 11.36
CA LYS A 22 -2.78 14.65 10.19
C LYS A 22 -2.63 16.12 9.84
N ARG A 23 -2.51 16.39 8.55
CA ARG A 23 -2.59 17.72 7.96
C ARG A 23 -3.16 17.61 6.56
N GLU A 24 -3.68 18.71 6.04
CA GLU A 24 -4.19 18.75 4.68
C GLU A 24 -3.04 18.56 3.69
N GLU A 25 -3.15 17.52 2.88
CA GLU A 25 -2.12 17.16 1.90
C GLU A 25 -2.75 16.74 0.57
N MET A 26 -2.00 16.93 -0.51
CA MET A 26 -2.36 16.41 -1.82
C MET A 26 -1.90 14.96 -1.94
N LEU A 27 -2.83 14.06 -2.20
CA LEU A 27 -2.51 12.64 -2.35
C LEU A 27 -1.54 12.40 -3.51
N GLU A 28 -1.64 13.19 -4.57
CA GLU A 28 -0.76 13.14 -5.75
C GLU A 28 0.69 13.46 -5.39
N GLU A 29 0.92 14.40 -4.49
CA GLU A 29 2.28 14.73 -4.01
C GLU A 29 2.88 13.59 -3.19
N VAL A 30 2.08 12.99 -2.31
CA VAL A 30 2.51 11.83 -1.52
C VAL A 30 2.85 10.65 -2.44
N ALA A 31 2.02 10.42 -3.47
CA ALA A 31 2.28 9.38 -4.45
C ALA A 31 3.55 9.65 -5.26
N GLY A 32 3.78 10.88 -5.68
CA GLY A 32 5.00 11.29 -6.38
C GLY A 32 6.26 11.03 -5.54
N ASP A 33 6.19 11.35 -4.27
CA ASP A 33 7.26 11.10 -3.31
C ASP A 33 7.53 9.61 -3.10
N ALA A 34 6.47 8.81 -3.01
CA ALA A 34 6.58 7.36 -2.90
C ALA A 34 7.22 6.74 -4.15
N LEU A 35 6.82 7.20 -5.34
CA LEU A 35 7.39 6.75 -6.60
C LEU A 35 8.88 7.12 -6.72
N LEU A 36 9.25 8.32 -6.30
CA LEU A 36 10.65 8.75 -6.31
C LEU A 36 11.51 7.88 -5.40
N THR A 37 11.03 7.61 -4.18
CA THR A 37 11.71 6.74 -3.22
C THR A 37 11.88 5.32 -3.79
N THR A 38 10.82 4.78 -4.38
CA THR A 38 10.83 3.44 -4.98
C THR A 38 11.78 3.36 -6.17
N ARG A 39 11.79 4.38 -7.03
CA ARG A 39 12.69 4.44 -8.20
C ARG A 39 14.16 4.47 -7.79
N ARG A 40 14.50 5.13 -6.71
CA ARG A 40 15.88 5.15 -6.20
C ARG A 40 16.37 3.77 -5.78
N ARG A 41 15.47 2.94 -5.24
CA ARG A 41 15.80 1.58 -4.78
C ARG A 41 15.74 0.54 -5.91
N PHE A 42 14.85 0.76 -6.86
CA PHE A 42 14.62 -0.15 -7.98
C PHE A 42 14.64 0.65 -9.30
N PRO A 43 15.85 1.10 -9.73
CA PRO A 43 15.96 1.97 -10.90
C PRO A 43 15.54 1.29 -12.21
N ASP A 44 15.53 -0.04 -12.26
CA ASP A 44 15.14 -0.82 -13.43
C ASP A 44 13.64 -1.04 -13.54
N CYS A 45 12.86 -0.57 -12.56
CA CYS A 45 11.42 -0.71 -12.55
C CYS A 45 10.74 0.52 -13.12
N HIS A 46 9.74 0.28 -13.94
CA HIS A 46 8.86 1.33 -14.44
C HIS A 46 7.48 1.18 -13.83
N VAL A 47 6.99 2.25 -13.22
CA VAL A 47 5.64 2.32 -12.65
C VAL A 47 4.87 3.41 -13.37
N ASP A 48 3.77 3.04 -14.00
CA ASP A 48 2.85 4.00 -14.60
C ASP A 48 2.00 4.63 -13.52
N LEU A 49 1.86 5.95 -13.55
CA LEU A 49 1.00 6.69 -12.63
C LEU A 49 -0.21 7.23 -13.40
N GLU A 50 -1.39 6.77 -13.02
CA GLU A 50 -2.67 7.25 -13.56
C GLU A 50 -3.35 8.13 -12.51
N LEU A 51 -3.60 9.38 -12.87
CA LEU A 51 -4.28 10.35 -12.01
C LEU A 51 -5.69 10.63 -12.55
N SER A 52 -6.66 10.81 -11.64
CA SER A 52 -7.96 11.34 -12.02
C SER A 52 -7.87 12.84 -12.31
N GLU A 53 -8.92 13.38 -12.93
CA GLU A 53 -8.99 14.83 -13.22
C GLU A 53 -9.11 15.67 -11.95
N ASP A 54 -9.64 15.09 -10.88
CA ASP A 54 -9.82 15.78 -9.60
C ASP A 54 -8.54 15.74 -8.78
N ILE A 55 -8.17 16.88 -8.20
CA ILE A 55 -7.11 16.96 -7.21
C ILE A 55 -7.63 16.41 -5.88
N LEU A 56 -6.91 15.44 -5.32
CA LEU A 56 -7.29 14.78 -4.08
C LEU A 56 -6.56 15.44 -2.90
N TYR A 57 -7.23 16.42 -2.30
CA TYR A 57 -6.71 17.15 -1.15
C TYR A 57 -7.51 16.74 0.10
N LEU A 58 -6.84 16.18 1.10
CA LEU A 58 -7.50 15.58 2.26
C LEU A 58 -6.57 15.51 3.47
N PRO A 59 -7.15 15.44 4.70
CA PRO A 59 -6.35 15.28 5.90
C PRO A 59 -5.74 13.87 5.96
N MET A 60 -4.43 13.80 6.17
CA MET A 60 -3.69 12.55 6.32
C MET A 60 -2.36 12.79 7.03
N ASP A 61 -1.76 11.72 7.54
CA ASP A 61 -0.36 11.73 7.94
C ASP A 61 0.49 11.36 6.71
N PRO A 62 1.15 12.33 6.06
CA PRO A 62 1.81 12.08 4.78
C PRO A 62 2.99 11.12 4.88
N ILE A 63 3.65 11.06 6.03
CA ILE A 63 4.78 10.15 6.24
C ILE A 63 4.28 8.70 6.27
N LEU A 64 3.20 8.45 7.00
CA LEU A 64 2.63 7.11 7.11
C LEU A 64 1.94 6.66 5.83
N VAL A 65 1.21 7.54 5.16
CA VAL A 65 0.57 7.23 3.87
C VAL A 65 1.63 6.93 2.80
N LYS A 66 2.71 7.72 2.76
CA LYS A 66 3.86 7.43 1.88
C LYS A 66 4.42 6.03 2.16
N GLN A 67 4.56 5.65 3.44
CA GLN A 67 5.05 4.33 3.83
C GLN A 67 4.14 3.21 3.27
N VAL A 68 2.83 3.38 3.35
CA VAL A 68 1.88 2.42 2.74
C VAL A 68 2.10 2.31 1.24
N MET A 69 2.20 3.42 0.53
CA MET A 69 2.42 3.43 -0.91
C MET A 69 3.74 2.76 -1.29
N VAL A 70 4.83 3.07 -0.60
CA VAL A 70 6.13 2.44 -0.83
C VAL A 70 6.07 0.94 -0.59
N ASN A 71 5.42 0.50 0.50
CA ASN A 71 5.27 -0.93 0.79
C ASN A 71 4.50 -1.67 -0.31
N LEU A 72 3.42 -1.08 -0.82
CA LEU A 72 2.63 -1.68 -1.91
C LEU A 72 3.42 -1.72 -3.22
N LEU A 73 4.15 -0.66 -3.55
CA LEU A 73 5.00 -0.62 -4.74
C LEU A 73 6.13 -1.64 -4.67
N GLU A 74 6.81 -1.73 -3.53
CA GLU A 74 7.87 -2.72 -3.34
C GLU A 74 7.35 -4.16 -3.41
N ASN A 75 6.18 -4.43 -2.85
CA ASN A 75 5.54 -5.73 -3.00
C ASN A 75 5.27 -6.07 -4.46
N ALA A 76 4.71 -5.12 -5.21
CA ALA A 76 4.46 -5.30 -6.64
C ALA A 76 5.75 -5.62 -7.40
N ILE A 77 6.82 -4.90 -7.12
CA ILE A 77 8.13 -5.10 -7.77
C ILE A 77 8.72 -6.47 -7.45
N ARG A 78 8.69 -6.88 -6.19
CA ARG A 78 9.28 -8.15 -5.74
C ARG A 78 8.51 -9.38 -6.18
N HIS A 79 7.18 -9.28 -6.26
CA HIS A 79 6.31 -10.41 -6.55
C HIS A 79 5.79 -10.42 -7.98
N SER A 80 6.01 -9.36 -8.73
CA SER A 80 5.76 -9.32 -10.16
C SER A 80 6.99 -9.87 -10.88
N GLY A 81 6.79 -10.87 -11.73
CA GLY A 81 7.84 -11.32 -12.65
C GLY A 81 8.14 -10.30 -13.73
N ASP A 82 7.24 -9.35 -13.91
CA ASP A 82 7.31 -8.31 -14.93
C ASP A 82 7.42 -6.94 -14.26
N ARG A 83 8.62 -6.36 -14.32
CA ARG A 83 8.91 -5.05 -13.72
C ARG A 83 8.46 -3.86 -14.57
N GLU A 84 7.91 -4.10 -15.74
CA GLU A 84 7.50 -3.04 -16.68
C GLU A 84 6.01 -2.71 -16.59
N HIS A 85 5.20 -3.60 -16.01
CA HIS A 85 3.74 -3.47 -16.01
C HIS A 85 3.17 -3.31 -14.59
N ILE A 86 3.74 -2.38 -13.83
CA ILE A 86 3.22 -1.97 -12.54
C ILE A 86 2.54 -0.62 -12.72
N CYS A 87 1.32 -0.49 -12.21
CA CYS A 87 0.54 0.74 -12.32
C CYS A 87 0.07 1.18 -10.94
N MET A 88 0.25 2.46 -10.64
CA MET A 88 -0.35 3.13 -9.51
C MET A 88 -1.42 4.07 -10.02
N ARG A 89 -2.61 3.99 -9.45
CA ARG A 89 -3.75 4.80 -9.85
C ARG A 89 -4.34 5.51 -8.65
N LEU A 90 -4.62 6.81 -8.80
CA LEU A 90 -5.30 7.63 -7.80
C LEU A 90 -6.62 8.11 -8.36
N TYR A 91 -7.71 7.95 -7.61
CA TYR A 91 -9.01 8.41 -8.04
C TYR A 91 -9.96 8.63 -6.85
N ARG A 92 -11.01 9.40 -7.10
CA ARG A 92 -12.09 9.58 -6.13
C ARG A 92 -13.21 8.58 -6.41
N ARG A 93 -13.70 7.97 -5.36
CA ARG A 93 -14.89 7.12 -5.41
C ARG A 93 -15.76 7.46 -4.22
N GLU A 94 -16.87 8.14 -4.49
CA GLU A 94 -17.76 8.62 -3.43
C GLU A 94 -17.00 9.50 -2.43
N ASP A 95 -17.01 9.12 -1.16
CA ASP A 95 -16.33 9.83 -0.07
C ASP A 95 -14.89 9.34 0.17
N TRP A 96 -14.33 8.58 -0.77
CA TRP A 96 -13.01 7.98 -0.64
C TRP A 96 -12.02 8.50 -1.67
N ALA A 97 -10.85 8.88 -1.20
CA ALA A 97 -9.67 9.04 -2.05
C ALA A 97 -8.96 7.69 -2.11
N VAL A 98 -8.97 7.06 -3.28
CA VAL A 98 -8.51 5.68 -3.48
C VAL A 98 -7.15 5.66 -4.15
N THR A 99 -6.25 4.86 -3.59
CA THR A 99 -4.98 4.49 -4.21
C THR A 99 -5.02 3.02 -4.58
N GLU A 100 -4.71 2.69 -5.83
CA GLU A 100 -4.55 1.33 -6.33
C GLU A 100 -3.14 1.09 -6.78
N VAL A 101 -2.62 -0.10 -6.47
CA VAL A 101 -1.35 -0.59 -7.06
C VAL A 101 -1.65 -1.94 -7.71
N ARG A 102 -1.38 -2.02 -9.01
CA ARG A 102 -1.62 -3.21 -9.84
C ARG A 102 -0.31 -3.79 -10.31
N ASP A 103 -0.20 -5.11 -10.28
CA ASP A 103 0.90 -5.84 -10.88
C ASP A 103 0.39 -6.95 -11.82
N GLN A 104 1.31 -7.59 -12.53
CA GLN A 104 1.04 -8.72 -13.41
C GLN A 104 1.80 -9.97 -12.95
N GLY A 105 2.01 -10.10 -11.64
CA GLY A 105 2.68 -11.25 -11.05
C GLY A 105 1.77 -12.47 -10.92
N ARG A 106 2.16 -13.34 -10.02
CA ARG A 106 1.43 -14.60 -9.75
C ARG A 106 0.16 -14.44 -8.93
N GLY A 107 -0.15 -13.24 -8.45
CA GLY A 107 -1.29 -12.99 -7.59
C GLY A 107 -1.05 -13.37 -6.14
N LEU A 108 -2.11 -13.35 -5.36
CA LEU A 108 -2.11 -13.62 -3.92
C LEU A 108 -2.76 -14.96 -3.63
N SER A 109 -2.27 -15.65 -2.59
CA SER A 109 -2.90 -16.88 -2.13
C SER A 109 -4.27 -16.60 -1.49
N PRO A 110 -5.18 -17.60 -1.48
CA PRO A 110 -6.48 -17.45 -0.82
C PRO A 110 -6.35 -17.07 0.66
N GLU A 111 -5.33 -17.56 1.35
CA GLU A 111 -5.09 -17.29 2.76
C GLU A 111 -4.74 -15.81 3.00
N VAL A 112 -3.92 -15.23 2.14
CA VAL A 112 -3.56 -13.81 2.19
C VAL A 112 -4.77 -12.94 1.89
N LEU A 113 -5.55 -13.27 0.86
CA LEU A 113 -6.78 -12.56 0.50
C LEU A 113 -7.78 -12.58 1.65
N GLN A 114 -7.94 -13.73 2.30
CA GLN A 114 -8.82 -13.89 3.45
C GLN A 114 -8.35 -13.05 4.65
N ALA A 115 -7.06 -13.06 4.95
CA ALA A 115 -6.49 -12.29 6.05
C ALA A 115 -6.71 -10.78 5.83
N ILE A 116 -6.52 -10.29 4.62
CA ILE A 116 -6.79 -8.89 4.27
C ILE A 116 -8.26 -8.55 4.46
N ARG A 117 -9.16 -9.40 3.95
CA ARG A 117 -10.60 -9.18 4.02
C ARG A 117 -11.13 -9.19 5.44
N THR A 118 -10.61 -10.06 6.30
CA THR A 118 -11.09 -10.24 7.68
C THR A 118 -10.31 -9.39 8.70
N GLY A 119 -9.23 -8.75 8.29
CA GLY A 119 -8.34 -8.00 9.19
C GLY A 119 -7.54 -8.88 10.14
N GLN A 120 -7.45 -10.18 9.88
CA GLN A 120 -6.67 -11.11 10.68
C GLN A 120 -5.19 -11.03 10.37
N PRO A 121 -4.31 -11.51 11.28
CA PRO A 121 -2.88 -11.55 11.02
C PRO A 121 -2.55 -12.30 9.73
N MET A 122 -1.55 -11.80 9.00
CA MET A 122 -1.09 -12.46 7.78
C MET A 122 -0.55 -13.85 8.09
N PRO A 123 -0.84 -14.84 7.23
CA PRO A 123 -0.31 -16.19 7.42
C PRO A 123 1.21 -16.19 7.38
N ARG A 124 1.82 -16.93 8.31
CA ARG A 124 3.26 -17.16 8.26
C ARG A 124 3.53 -18.12 7.11
N SER A 125 4.26 -17.66 6.12
CA SER A 125 4.68 -18.54 5.04
C SER A 125 5.68 -19.57 5.55
N LEU A 126 5.41 -20.83 5.29
CA LEU A 126 6.31 -21.94 5.61
C LEU A 126 7.41 -22.11 4.57
N SER A 127 7.38 -21.36 3.49
CA SER A 127 8.30 -21.53 2.36
C SER A 127 8.99 -20.23 1.95
N GLY A 128 10.25 -20.10 2.40
CA GLY A 128 11.20 -19.18 1.79
C GLY A 128 11.21 -17.74 2.27
N ASP A 129 12.40 -17.14 2.20
CA ASP A 129 12.69 -15.79 2.72
C ASP A 129 11.94 -14.64 2.02
N SER A 130 11.40 -14.87 0.82
CA SER A 130 10.74 -13.82 0.02
C SER A 130 9.38 -13.41 0.53
N THR A 131 8.72 -14.25 1.33
CA THR A 131 7.36 -14.01 1.85
C THR A 131 7.33 -13.42 3.27
N ARG A 132 8.43 -13.48 4.01
CA ARG A 132 8.53 -12.91 5.36
C ARG A 132 8.39 -11.39 5.36
N GLY A 133 8.94 -10.71 4.35
CA GLY A 133 8.82 -9.27 4.18
C GLY A 133 7.42 -8.81 3.82
N MET A 134 6.66 -9.62 3.06
CA MET A 134 5.30 -9.30 2.63
C MET A 134 4.31 -9.23 3.81
N GLY A 135 4.37 -10.21 4.73
CA GLY A 135 3.44 -10.26 5.86
C GLY A 135 3.54 -9.05 6.78
N ILE A 136 4.75 -8.62 7.11
CA ILE A 136 4.99 -7.44 7.96
C ILE A 136 4.54 -6.17 7.23
N GLY A 137 4.92 -5.99 5.97
CA GLY A 137 4.58 -4.82 5.18
C GLY A 137 3.08 -4.62 5.03
N LEU A 138 2.34 -5.69 4.73
CA LEU A 138 0.88 -5.62 4.58
C LEU A 138 0.17 -5.37 5.91
N SER A 139 0.65 -5.95 7.01
CA SER A 139 0.10 -5.69 8.35
C SER A 139 0.28 -4.23 8.75
N VAL A 140 1.43 -3.63 8.46
CA VAL A 140 1.70 -2.20 8.68
C VAL A 140 0.73 -1.36 7.85
N CYS A 141 0.56 -1.69 6.57
CA CYS A 141 -0.36 -0.98 5.69
C CYS A 141 -1.79 -0.98 6.23
N GLN A 142 -2.31 -2.14 6.61
CA GLN A 142 -3.65 -2.26 7.19
C GLN A 142 -3.82 -1.40 8.43
N SER A 143 -2.84 -1.44 9.31
CA SER A 143 -2.89 -0.71 10.58
C SER A 143 -2.86 0.80 10.38
N ILE A 144 -2.02 1.29 9.48
CA ILE A 144 -1.93 2.72 9.14
C ILE A 144 -3.25 3.21 8.53
N ILE A 145 -3.78 2.48 7.57
CA ILE A 145 -5.02 2.86 6.89
C ILE A 145 -6.22 2.80 7.84
N LYS A 146 -6.29 1.78 8.70
CA LYS A 146 -7.31 1.70 9.74
C LYS A 146 -7.24 2.87 10.71
N ALA A 147 -6.04 3.28 11.12
CA ALA A 147 -5.84 4.44 11.99
C ALA A 147 -6.31 5.75 11.34
N HIS A 148 -6.28 5.83 10.01
CA HIS A 148 -6.83 6.96 9.24
C HIS A 148 -8.36 6.89 9.04
N GLY A 149 -9.02 5.84 9.52
CA GLY A 149 -10.45 5.62 9.27
C GLY A 149 -10.74 5.14 7.85
N GLY A 150 -9.74 4.60 7.16
CA GLY A 150 -9.83 4.13 5.79
C GLY A 150 -10.10 2.64 5.65
N PHE A 151 -10.15 2.17 4.41
CA PHE A 151 -10.26 0.75 4.09
C PHE A 151 -9.03 0.26 3.34
N PHE A 152 -8.74 -1.03 3.50
CA PHE A 152 -7.67 -1.73 2.79
C PHE A 152 -8.23 -3.01 2.17
N ALA A 153 -8.00 -3.21 0.87
CA ALA A 153 -8.54 -4.34 0.13
C ALA A 153 -7.52 -4.86 -0.89
N ALA A 154 -7.67 -6.11 -1.25
CA ALA A 154 -6.86 -6.72 -2.31
C ALA A 154 -7.68 -7.76 -3.05
N GLU A 155 -7.36 -7.97 -4.33
CA GLU A 155 -7.97 -9.00 -5.16
C GLU A 155 -6.99 -9.47 -6.22
N ASN A 156 -7.21 -10.67 -6.74
CA ASN A 156 -6.49 -11.17 -7.90
C ASN A 156 -7.19 -10.69 -9.19
N ARG A 157 -6.38 -10.31 -10.18
CA ARG A 157 -6.87 -9.88 -11.48
C ARG A 157 -7.17 -11.09 -12.36
N ARG A 158 -8.21 -11.00 -13.17
CA ARG A 158 -8.56 -12.06 -14.15
C ARG A 158 -7.44 -12.29 -15.16
N THR A 159 -6.71 -11.25 -15.51
CA THR A 159 -5.59 -11.28 -16.48
C THR A 159 -4.25 -11.70 -15.86
N GLY A 160 -4.24 -12.03 -14.59
CA GLY A 160 -3.03 -12.34 -13.82
C GLY A 160 -2.57 -11.16 -12.96
N GLY A 161 -1.92 -11.48 -11.85
CA GLY A 161 -1.43 -10.51 -10.90
C GLY A 161 -2.45 -10.10 -9.84
N ALA A 162 -2.08 -9.12 -9.04
CA ALA A 162 -2.86 -8.63 -7.91
C ALA A 162 -3.16 -7.15 -8.02
N VAL A 163 -4.21 -6.72 -7.33
CA VAL A 163 -4.55 -5.32 -7.09
C VAL A 163 -4.65 -5.11 -5.59
N PHE A 164 -3.90 -4.14 -5.09
CA PHE A 164 -4.07 -3.62 -3.74
C PHE A 164 -4.73 -2.24 -3.80
N ARG A 165 -5.72 -2.02 -2.94
CA ARG A 165 -6.40 -0.73 -2.81
C ARG A 165 -6.44 -0.29 -1.37
N PHE A 166 -6.27 0.99 -1.16
CA PHE A 166 -6.71 1.60 0.09
C PHE A 166 -7.47 2.89 -0.21
N GLY A 167 -8.42 3.20 0.66
CA GLY A 167 -9.17 4.45 0.58
C GLY A 167 -9.00 5.24 1.87
N LEU A 168 -8.78 6.54 1.73
CA LEU A 168 -8.78 7.50 2.82
C LEU A 168 -10.04 8.35 2.74
N PRO A 169 -10.64 8.75 3.90
CA PRO A 169 -11.80 9.64 3.87
C PRO A 169 -11.46 10.94 3.15
N ALA A 170 -12.21 11.24 2.11
CA ALA A 170 -12.10 12.48 1.36
C ALA A 170 -13.35 13.32 1.69
N GLU A 171 -13.27 14.10 2.73
CA GLU A 171 -14.36 15.01 3.06
C GLU A 171 -14.48 16.07 1.98
N GLY A 172 -15.65 16.13 1.44
CA GLY A 172 -16.00 17.12 0.44
C GLY A 172 -16.24 18.49 1.05
#